data_1bf67d29e27996be80cd34994dbd6a33
#
_entry.id   1bf67d29e27996be80cd34994dbd6a33
#
_cell.length_a   1.000
_cell.length_b   1.000
_cell.length_c   1.000
_cell.angle_alpha   90.00
_cell.angle_beta   90.00
_cell.angle_gamma   90.00
#
_symmetry.space_group_name_H-M   'P 1'
#
loop_
_entity.id
_entity.type
_entity.pdbx_description
1 polymer ?
#
loop_
_entity_poly.entity_id
_entity_poly.type
_entity_poly.pdbx_seq_one_letter_code
_entity_poly.pdbx_strand_id
1 'polypeptide(L)'
;MQDLTPQDHFTFLPPPPPPTAMHQDETFNFPDGDIILRALGPPSRDFRVHKLVLSLASPIFEDMFSLPQPTPEDTASSAAEVEIVQVTDPPEALDIVLRLIYPAVPPSSGGCLDTLVECLVIADKYEIEGAKARLRRALAQHNAAQPLRVYAIASRFGFANLADSASNHILSVVHLPGIPDIPDDFKFVPATVYHKLVRHQASYIEAVVKIVNQTSLQSRCDSCAHVGEIFRLRLAHLIITGTPVEAKACFSAWVKAYGPNTDCKEDCVLKFICIAISRVNKGLVKPCVSPLQKKKVPPKGI
;
A
#
# COMPACT_ATOMS: atom_id res chain seq x y z
N MET A 1 -74.46 -35.17 -0.28
CA MET A 1 -74.06 -34.67 -1.59
C MET A 1 -73.82 -33.17 -1.45
N GLN A 2 -72.57 -32.80 -1.26
CA GLN A 2 -72.15 -31.39 -1.24
C GLN A 2 -70.95 -31.31 -2.18
N ASP A 3 -71.14 -30.57 -3.27
CA ASP A 3 -70.15 -30.25 -4.26
C ASP A 3 -69.09 -29.35 -3.68
N LEU A 4 -67.81 -29.78 -3.75
CA LEU A 4 -66.62 -28.97 -3.48
C LEU A 4 -65.97 -28.68 -4.83
N THR A 5 -66.16 -27.46 -5.31
CA THR A 5 -65.40 -26.89 -6.44
C THR A 5 -64.05 -26.38 -5.92
N PRO A 6 -62.91 -26.69 -6.57
CA PRO A 6 -61.63 -26.10 -6.25
C PRO A 6 -61.58 -24.68 -6.85
N GLN A 7 -61.33 -23.68 -6.01
CA GLN A 7 -60.98 -22.33 -6.45
C GLN A 7 -59.46 -22.28 -6.66
N ASP A 8 -59.05 -22.22 -7.91
CA ASP A 8 -57.69 -21.95 -8.32
C ASP A 8 -57.34 -20.48 -8.00
N HIS A 9 -56.62 -20.26 -6.88
CA HIS A 9 -55.98 -18.99 -6.60
C HIS A 9 -54.70 -18.85 -7.44
N PHE A 10 -54.81 -18.30 -8.65
CA PHE A 10 -53.67 -17.74 -9.37
C PHE A 10 -53.15 -16.53 -8.62
N THR A 11 -52.06 -16.72 -7.87
CA THR A 11 -51.32 -15.61 -7.27
C THR A 11 -50.55 -14.92 -8.37
N PHE A 12 -51.00 -13.76 -8.83
CA PHE A 12 -50.26 -12.88 -9.70
C PHE A 12 -48.99 -12.42 -8.97
N LEU A 13 -47.84 -12.96 -9.35
CA LEU A 13 -46.53 -12.36 -8.99
C LEU A 13 -46.49 -10.97 -9.63
N PRO A 14 -46.12 -9.91 -8.88
CA PRO A 14 -45.90 -8.61 -9.46
C PRO A 14 -44.82 -8.68 -10.53
N PRO A 15 -44.92 -7.89 -11.61
CA PRO A 15 -43.89 -7.87 -12.63
C PRO A 15 -42.52 -7.51 -12.01
N PRO A 16 -41.40 -8.06 -12.53
CA PRO A 16 -40.08 -7.71 -12.02
C PRO A 16 -39.92 -6.18 -12.13
N PRO A 17 -39.28 -5.55 -11.14
CA PRO A 17 -39.01 -4.13 -11.19
C PRO A 17 -38.24 -3.79 -12.49
N PRO A 18 -38.53 -2.64 -13.11
CA PRO A 18 -37.81 -2.20 -14.31
C PRO A 18 -36.31 -2.21 -14.02
N PRO A 19 -35.46 -2.49 -15.01
CA PRO A 19 -34.02 -2.50 -14.83
C PRO A 19 -33.62 -1.18 -14.18
N THR A 20 -32.95 -1.30 -13.03
CA THR A 20 -32.54 -0.17 -12.19
C THR A 20 -31.82 0.84 -13.07
N ALA A 21 -32.36 2.07 -13.14
CA ALA A 21 -31.77 3.17 -13.90
C ALA A 21 -30.28 3.23 -13.57
N MET A 22 -29.43 3.21 -14.62
CA MET A 22 -28.00 3.42 -14.51
C MET A 22 -27.79 4.69 -13.67
N HIS A 23 -27.11 4.57 -12.54
CA HIS A 23 -26.66 5.71 -11.77
C HIS A 23 -25.65 6.47 -12.66
N GLN A 24 -26.16 7.43 -13.44
CA GLN A 24 -25.32 8.44 -14.07
C GLN A 24 -24.79 9.29 -12.93
N ASP A 25 -23.52 9.12 -12.60
CA ASP A 25 -22.85 10.07 -11.73
C ASP A 25 -22.76 11.39 -12.47
N GLU A 26 -23.48 12.40 -12.00
CA GLU A 26 -23.56 13.72 -12.62
C GLU A 26 -22.17 14.38 -12.78
N THR A 27 -21.19 13.88 -12.04
CA THR A 27 -19.81 14.45 -12.01
C THR A 27 -19.06 14.32 -13.33
N PHE A 28 -19.22 13.20 -14.06
CA PHE A 28 -18.56 12.96 -15.34
C PHE A 28 -19.59 12.75 -16.46
N ASN A 29 -20.52 13.70 -16.59
CA ASN A 29 -21.47 13.78 -17.68
C ASN A 29 -21.39 15.17 -18.33
N PHE A 30 -20.21 15.48 -18.88
CA PHE A 30 -19.97 16.79 -19.53
C PHE A 30 -20.78 16.90 -20.80
N PRO A 31 -21.67 17.93 -20.99
CA PRO A 31 -22.45 18.08 -22.18
C PRO A 31 -21.62 18.24 -23.47
N ASP A 32 -20.43 18.83 -23.34
CA ASP A 32 -19.44 19.05 -24.38
C ASP A 32 -18.40 17.91 -24.47
N GLY A 33 -18.55 16.87 -23.65
CA GLY A 33 -17.70 15.68 -23.73
C GLY A 33 -17.84 14.98 -25.07
N ASP A 34 -16.72 14.66 -25.69
CA ASP A 34 -16.61 14.09 -27.05
C ASP A 34 -16.34 12.57 -27.04
N ILE A 35 -16.23 11.96 -25.84
CA ILE A 35 -16.06 10.52 -25.66
C ILE A 35 -16.76 10.02 -24.39
N ILE A 36 -17.24 8.77 -24.44
CA ILE A 36 -17.79 8.06 -23.29
C ILE A 36 -16.88 6.87 -22.97
N LEU A 37 -16.29 6.87 -21.77
CA LEU A 37 -15.64 5.68 -21.23
C LEU A 37 -16.70 4.85 -20.50
N ARG A 38 -16.97 3.65 -20.99
CA ARG A 38 -17.89 2.71 -20.37
C ARG A 38 -17.13 1.70 -19.54
N ALA A 39 -17.17 1.84 -18.23
CA ALA A 39 -16.58 0.88 -17.30
C ALA A 39 -17.50 -0.34 -17.17
N LEU A 40 -16.93 -1.52 -17.48
CA LEU A 40 -17.64 -2.81 -17.43
C LEU A 40 -17.54 -3.42 -16.02
N GLY A 41 -18.33 -2.91 -15.09
CA GLY A 41 -18.46 -3.47 -13.74
C GLY A 41 -19.93 -3.66 -13.37
N PRO A 42 -20.30 -4.47 -12.36
CA PRO A 42 -21.63 -4.49 -11.79
C PRO A 42 -21.75 -3.41 -10.67
N PRO A 43 -22.48 -2.29 -10.89
CA PRO A 43 -23.13 -1.85 -12.12
C PRO A 43 -22.15 -1.21 -13.14
N SER A 44 -22.41 -1.38 -14.44
CA SER A 44 -21.66 -0.64 -15.46
C SER A 44 -21.93 0.86 -15.34
N ARG A 45 -20.91 1.68 -15.62
CA ARG A 45 -20.98 3.13 -15.48
C ARG A 45 -20.36 3.83 -16.68
N ASP A 46 -21.04 4.83 -17.19
CA ASP A 46 -20.60 5.67 -18.30
C ASP A 46 -20.03 6.98 -17.75
N PHE A 47 -18.86 7.36 -18.29
CA PHE A 47 -18.17 8.61 -17.98
C PHE A 47 -18.04 9.39 -19.29
N ARG A 48 -18.84 10.43 -19.48
CA ARG A 48 -18.74 11.34 -20.61
C ARG A 48 -17.69 12.40 -20.32
N VAL A 49 -16.59 12.34 -21.05
CA VAL A 49 -15.34 13.08 -20.78
C VAL A 49 -14.76 13.65 -22.08
N HIS A 50 -13.57 14.28 -22.01
CA HIS A 50 -12.95 14.95 -23.14
C HIS A 50 -11.68 14.20 -23.57
N LYS A 51 -11.58 13.82 -24.84
CA LYS A 51 -10.39 13.21 -25.46
C LYS A 51 -9.13 14.04 -25.20
N LEU A 52 -9.24 15.36 -25.35
CA LEU A 52 -8.12 16.26 -25.12
C LEU A 52 -7.56 16.16 -23.69
N VAL A 53 -8.43 16.12 -22.67
CA VAL A 53 -8.00 16.02 -21.27
C VAL A 53 -7.34 14.68 -20.99
N LEU A 54 -7.90 13.59 -21.54
CA LEU A 54 -7.33 12.25 -21.42
C LEU A 54 -5.98 12.14 -22.12
N SER A 55 -5.84 12.67 -23.35
CA SER A 55 -4.58 12.66 -24.12
C SER A 55 -3.47 13.44 -23.42
N LEU A 56 -3.79 14.60 -22.84
CA LEU A 56 -2.82 15.38 -22.07
C LEU A 56 -2.34 14.68 -20.79
N ALA A 57 -3.18 13.83 -20.22
CA ALA A 57 -2.88 13.13 -18.99
C ALA A 57 -2.20 11.76 -19.21
N SER A 58 -2.38 11.16 -20.38
CA SER A 58 -2.03 9.77 -20.68
C SER A 58 -1.55 9.60 -22.11
N PRO A 59 -0.30 9.18 -22.33
CA PRO A 59 0.19 8.85 -23.68
C PRO A 59 -0.57 7.68 -24.30
N ILE A 60 -1.08 6.75 -23.50
CA ILE A 60 -1.87 5.61 -23.99
C ILE A 60 -3.20 6.09 -24.58
N PHE A 61 -3.86 7.05 -23.93
CA PHE A 61 -5.07 7.67 -24.52
C PHE A 61 -4.75 8.52 -25.73
N GLU A 62 -3.64 9.26 -25.73
CA GLU A 62 -3.18 10.01 -26.91
C GLU A 62 -2.98 9.08 -28.10
N ASP A 63 -2.24 7.99 -27.94
CA ASP A 63 -2.01 7.00 -28.99
C ASP A 63 -3.33 6.37 -29.46
N MET A 64 -4.20 5.98 -28.53
CA MET A 64 -5.49 5.36 -28.84
C MET A 64 -6.38 6.26 -29.71
N PHE A 65 -6.43 7.55 -29.42
CA PHE A 65 -7.26 8.50 -30.17
C PHE A 65 -6.62 8.97 -31.49
N SER A 66 -5.31 8.77 -31.66
CA SER A 66 -4.60 9.07 -32.91
C SER A 66 -4.80 8.00 -33.99
N LEU A 67 -5.23 6.78 -33.60
CA LEU A 67 -5.44 5.68 -34.53
C LEU A 67 -6.67 5.97 -35.42
N PRO A 68 -6.58 5.70 -36.73
CA PRO A 68 -7.71 5.81 -37.63
C PRO A 68 -8.86 4.92 -37.14
N GLN A 69 -9.99 5.53 -36.83
CA GLN A 69 -11.18 4.74 -36.48
C GLN A 69 -11.78 4.17 -37.79
N PRO A 70 -12.28 2.93 -37.81
CA PRO A 70 -13.00 2.39 -38.95
C PRO A 70 -14.23 3.26 -39.17
N THR A 71 -14.24 4.01 -40.29
CA THR A 71 -15.43 4.72 -40.72
C THR A 71 -16.51 3.69 -41.00
N PRO A 72 -17.69 3.75 -40.39
CA PRO A 72 -18.81 2.90 -40.80
C PRO A 72 -19.25 3.39 -42.20
N GLU A 73 -18.89 2.63 -43.22
CA GLU A 73 -19.17 2.98 -44.63
C GLU A 73 -20.67 2.92 -44.98
N ASP A 74 -21.60 2.58 -44.08
CA ASP A 74 -23.00 2.33 -44.44
C ASP A 74 -24.08 2.77 -43.42
N THR A 75 -23.87 3.79 -42.60
CA THR A 75 -24.99 4.34 -41.85
C THR A 75 -25.07 5.85 -41.97
N ALA A 76 -25.86 6.27 -42.99
CA ALA A 76 -26.37 7.64 -43.11
C ALA A 76 -27.34 7.94 -41.94
N SER A 77 -26.85 8.17 -40.75
CA SER A 77 -27.64 8.77 -39.67
C SER A 77 -26.88 9.95 -39.11
N SER A 78 -27.42 11.10 -39.39
CA SER A 78 -26.95 12.44 -39.08
C SER A 78 -27.23 12.83 -37.64
N ALA A 79 -26.50 12.28 -36.72
CA ALA A 79 -26.23 12.87 -35.40
C ALA A 79 -24.84 12.37 -35.03
N ALA A 80 -23.92 13.27 -34.69
CA ALA A 80 -22.60 12.87 -34.22
C ALA A 80 -22.75 12.05 -32.93
N GLU A 81 -22.90 10.73 -33.08
CA GLU A 81 -22.92 9.83 -31.91
C GLU A 81 -21.57 9.95 -31.21
N VAL A 82 -21.61 10.24 -29.91
CA VAL A 82 -20.42 10.31 -29.08
C VAL A 82 -19.78 8.92 -29.05
N GLU A 83 -18.52 8.85 -29.39
CA GLU A 83 -17.76 7.58 -29.37
C GLU A 83 -17.77 6.93 -28.00
N ILE A 84 -18.04 5.61 -27.95
CA ILE A 84 -18.05 4.83 -26.71
C ILE A 84 -16.87 3.88 -26.70
N VAL A 85 -15.98 4.03 -25.72
CA VAL A 85 -14.85 3.14 -25.47
C VAL A 85 -15.15 2.30 -24.23
N GLN A 86 -15.16 0.98 -24.40
CA GLN A 86 -15.32 0.05 -23.29
C GLN A 86 -13.99 -0.15 -22.56
N VAL A 87 -14.01 0.01 -21.24
CA VAL A 87 -12.87 -0.23 -20.36
C VAL A 87 -13.22 -1.29 -19.30
N THR A 88 -12.26 -2.15 -18.97
CA THR A 88 -12.46 -3.25 -18.01
C THR A 88 -12.15 -2.84 -16.58
N ASP A 89 -11.90 -1.58 -16.35
CA ASP A 89 -11.49 -1.03 -15.05
C ASP A 89 -12.70 -0.90 -14.11
N PRO A 90 -12.52 -1.09 -12.78
CA PRO A 90 -13.57 -0.91 -11.80
C PRO A 90 -14.11 0.53 -11.84
N PRO A 91 -15.45 0.73 -11.91
CA PRO A 91 -16.04 2.07 -12.05
C PRO A 91 -15.65 3.05 -10.95
N GLU A 92 -15.59 2.59 -9.69
CA GLU A 92 -15.24 3.41 -8.54
C GLU A 92 -13.79 3.89 -8.59
N ALA A 93 -12.88 3.00 -8.97
CA ALA A 93 -11.47 3.32 -9.09
C ALA A 93 -11.21 4.24 -10.30
N LEU A 94 -11.92 4.03 -11.41
CA LEU A 94 -11.85 4.89 -12.59
C LEU A 94 -12.36 6.31 -12.28
N ASP A 95 -13.47 6.43 -11.52
CA ASP A 95 -13.98 7.72 -11.04
C ASP A 95 -12.91 8.49 -10.27
N ILE A 96 -12.24 7.83 -9.33
CA ILE A 96 -11.18 8.45 -8.54
C ILE A 96 -10.02 8.91 -9.44
N VAL A 97 -9.59 8.07 -10.38
CA VAL A 97 -8.50 8.43 -11.30
C VAL A 97 -8.88 9.61 -12.20
N LEU A 98 -10.10 9.62 -12.72
CA LEU A 98 -10.60 10.75 -13.50
C LEU A 98 -10.63 12.05 -12.67
N ARG A 99 -11.05 12.02 -11.39
CA ARG A 99 -10.97 13.17 -10.47
C ARG A 99 -9.53 13.67 -10.26
N LEU A 100 -8.55 12.79 -10.36
CA LEU A 100 -7.14 13.18 -10.29
C LEU A 100 -6.64 13.86 -11.58
N ILE A 101 -7.29 13.63 -12.71
CA ILE A 101 -6.97 14.25 -14.00
C ILE A 101 -7.68 15.60 -14.16
N TYR A 102 -8.95 15.66 -13.81
CA TYR A 102 -9.78 16.85 -13.99
C TYR A 102 -9.56 17.88 -12.89
N PRO A 103 -9.05 19.09 -13.18
CA PRO A 103 -8.70 20.07 -12.14
C PRO A 103 -9.91 20.68 -11.44
N ALA A 104 -11.08 20.70 -12.09
CA ALA A 104 -12.30 21.29 -11.56
C ALA A 104 -13.14 20.32 -10.70
N VAL A 105 -12.77 19.05 -10.67
CA VAL A 105 -13.51 18.03 -9.94
C VAL A 105 -12.80 17.77 -8.59
N PRO A 106 -13.49 17.91 -7.45
CA PRO A 106 -12.85 17.70 -6.16
C PRO A 106 -12.41 16.23 -6.02
N PRO A 107 -11.24 15.96 -5.39
CA PRO A 107 -10.83 14.60 -5.11
C PRO A 107 -11.84 13.92 -4.17
N SER A 108 -12.12 12.66 -4.40
CA SER A 108 -12.88 11.84 -3.45
C SER A 108 -12.09 11.67 -2.15
N SER A 109 -12.79 11.63 -1.02
CA SER A 109 -12.18 11.34 0.28
C SER A 109 -11.43 10.02 0.20
N GLY A 110 -10.21 9.97 0.74
CA GLY A 110 -9.28 8.86 0.61
C GLY A 110 -9.94 7.51 0.84
N GLY A 111 -9.90 6.68 -0.20
CA GLY A 111 -10.39 5.31 -0.17
C GLY A 111 -9.55 4.42 0.76
N CYS A 112 -10.03 3.21 1.02
CA CYS A 112 -9.24 2.18 1.69
C CYS A 112 -8.00 1.82 0.85
N LEU A 113 -7.07 1.10 1.45
CA LEU A 113 -5.82 0.72 0.75
C LEU A 113 -6.09 -0.10 -0.51
N ASP A 114 -7.14 -0.94 -0.52
CA ASP A 114 -7.50 -1.75 -1.67
C ASP A 114 -7.96 -0.88 -2.85
N THR A 115 -8.80 0.11 -2.61
CA THR A 115 -9.19 1.11 -3.63
C THR A 115 -7.99 1.89 -4.18
N LEU A 116 -7.02 2.24 -3.30
CA LEU A 116 -5.79 2.89 -3.76
C LEU A 116 -4.96 1.98 -4.69
N VAL A 117 -4.93 0.68 -4.42
CA VAL A 117 -4.24 -0.29 -5.29
C VAL A 117 -4.93 -0.36 -6.66
N GLU A 118 -6.26 -0.43 -6.72
CA GLU A 118 -7.01 -0.41 -7.97
C GLU A 118 -6.76 0.86 -8.77
N CYS A 119 -6.78 2.03 -8.11
CA CYS A 119 -6.44 3.30 -8.75
C CYS A 119 -5.00 3.31 -9.30
N LEU A 120 -4.04 2.74 -8.56
CA LEU A 120 -2.65 2.63 -9.01
C LEU A 120 -2.52 1.71 -10.23
N VAL A 121 -3.28 0.61 -10.28
CA VAL A 121 -3.33 -0.29 -11.45
C VAL A 121 -3.83 0.46 -12.69
N ILE A 122 -4.90 1.24 -12.55
CA ILE A 122 -5.45 2.06 -13.64
C ILE A 122 -4.44 3.13 -14.08
N ALA A 123 -3.87 3.87 -13.13
CA ALA A 123 -2.91 4.92 -13.42
C ALA A 123 -1.61 4.39 -14.06
N ASP A 124 -1.22 3.15 -13.73
CA ASP A 124 -0.08 2.48 -14.36
C ASP A 124 -0.41 1.96 -15.76
N LYS A 125 -1.58 1.33 -15.93
CA LYS A 125 -2.10 0.83 -17.21
C LYS A 125 -2.16 1.93 -18.27
N TYR A 126 -2.64 3.11 -17.89
CA TYR A 126 -2.77 4.26 -18.81
C TYR A 126 -1.61 5.25 -18.71
N GLU A 127 -0.54 4.93 -17.98
CA GLU A 127 0.66 5.76 -17.81
C GLU A 127 0.36 7.20 -17.34
N ILE A 128 -0.61 7.36 -16.41
CA ILE A 128 -1.04 8.65 -15.87
C ILE A 128 -0.11 9.06 -14.71
N GLU A 129 1.05 9.62 -15.02
CA GLU A 129 2.09 9.94 -14.03
C GLU A 129 1.63 10.97 -12.97
N GLY A 130 0.78 11.92 -13.36
CA GLY A 130 0.20 12.89 -12.44
C GLY A 130 -0.67 12.23 -11.35
N ALA A 131 -1.50 11.26 -11.73
CA ALA A 131 -2.31 10.47 -10.80
C ALA A 131 -1.43 9.56 -9.93
N LYS A 132 -0.45 8.86 -10.52
CA LYS A 132 0.52 8.01 -9.78
C LYS A 132 1.23 8.80 -8.67
N ALA A 133 1.65 10.04 -8.96
CA ALA A 133 2.32 10.88 -7.96
C ALA A 133 1.41 11.25 -6.77
N ARG A 134 0.11 11.51 -7.02
CA ARG A 134 -0.88 11.79 -5.97
C ARG A 134 -1.22 10.55 -5.17
N LEU A 135 -1.47 9.42 -5.84
CA LEU A 135 -1.77 8.13 -5.20
C LEU A 135 -0.60 7.62 -4.35
N ARG A 136 0.65 7.85 -4.78
CA ARG A 136 1.84 7.55 -3.96
C ARG A 136 1.84 8.31 -2.63
N ARG A 137 1.41 9.58 -2.62
CA ARG A 137 1.32 10.37 -1.38
C ARG A 137 0.22 9.82 -0.47
N ALA A 138 -0.92 9.44 -1.01
CA ALA A 138 -1.99 8.79 -0.26
C ALA A 138 -1.53 7.45 0.32
N LEU A 139 -0.85 6.63 -0.48
CA LEU A 139 -0.28 5.35 -0.04
C LEU A 139 0.70 5.52 1.14
N ALA A 140 1.50 6.57 1.14
CA ALA A 140 2.45 6.84 2.22
C ALA A 140 1.78 7.07 3.58
N GLN A 141 0.53 7.53 3.62
CA GLN A 141 -0.23 7.71 4.86
C GLN A 141 -0.57 6.38 5.55
N HIS A 142 -0.64 5.29 4.80
CA HIS A 142 -0.90 3.95 5.33
C HIS A 142 0.35 3.26 5.89
N ASN A 143 1.55 3.86 5.73
CA ASN A 143 2.81 3.22 6.11
C ASN A 143 2.90 2.87 7.59
N ALA A 144 2.33 3.67 8.48
CA ALA A 144 2.34 3.39 9.92
C ALA A 144 1.42 2.22 10.30
N ALA A 145 0.26 2.08 9.65
CA ALA A 145 -0.74 1.07 9.98
C ALA A 145 -0.48 -0.28 9.27
N GLN A 146 -0.04 -0.25 8.02
CA GLN A 146 0.11 -1.43 7.16
C GLN A 146 1.43 -1.43 6.38
N PRO A 147 2.59 -1.35 7.06
CA PRO A 147 3.88 -1.14 6.40
C PRO A 147 4.26 -2.27 5.44
N LEU A 148 3.85 -3.50 5.72
CA LEU A 148 4.17 -4.65 4.88
C LEU A 148 3.42 -4.59 3.52
N ARG A 149 2.15 -4.21 3.54
CA ARG A 149 1.36 -3.97 2.32
C ARG A 149 1.93 -2.80 1.53
N VAL A 150 2.22 -1.68 2.21
CA VAL A 150 2.82 -0.49 1.57
C VAL A 150 4.15 -0.83 0.92
N TYR A 151 5.00 -1.66 1.56
CA TYR A 151 6.26 -2.11 0.96
C TYR A 151 6.04 -2.90 -0.33
N ALA A 152 5.11 -3.85 -0.34
CA ALA A 152 4.81 -4.65 -1.51
C ALA A 152 4.26 -3.78 -2.66
N ILE A 153 3.25 -2.94 -2.38
CA ILE A 153 2.62 -2.04 -3.34
C ILE A 153 3.65 -1.05 -3.90
N ALA A 154 4.44 -0.40 -3.04
CA ALA A 154 5.47 0.54 -3.46
C ALA A 154 6.55 -0.12 -4.33
N SER A 155 6.90 -1.38 -4.03
CA SER A 155 7.84 -2.16 -4.85
C SER A 155 7.26 -2.53 -6.20
N ARG A 156 5.96 -2.88 -6.28
CA ARG A 156 5.25 -3.19 -7.52
C ARG A 156 5.24 -2.01 -8.49
N PHE A 157 4.92 -0.82 -7.99
CA PHE A 157 4.79 0.39 -8.82
C PHE A 157 6.09 1.22 -8.91
N GLY A 158 7.22 0.70 -8.43
CA GLY A 158 8.54 1.35 -8.56
C GLY A 158 8.75 2.58 -7.69
N PHE A 159 7.99 2.73 -6.58
CA PHE A 159 8.14 3.84 -5.63
C PHE A 159 9.27 3.58 -4.63
N ALA A 160 10.51 3.59 -5.12
CA ALA A 160 11.70 3.20 -4.37
C ALA A 160 11.80 3.85 -2.99
N ASN A 161 11.67 5.19 -2.91
CA ASN A 161 11.76 5.92 -1.64
C ASN A 161 10.68 5.51 -0.62
N LEU A 162 9.48 5.19 -1.09
CA LEU A 162 8.40 4.74 -0.22
C LEU A 162 8.62 3.29 0.22
N ALA A 163 9.12 2.42 -0.66
CA ALA A 163 9.49 1.06 -0.31
C ALA A 163 10.61 1.04 0.74
N ASP A 164 11.64 1.89 0.60
CA ASP A 164 12.71 2.02 1.58
C ASP A 164 12.18 2.53 2.93
N SER A 165 11.30 3.54 2.91
CA SER A 165 10.64 4.03 4.12
C SER A 165 9.82 2.94 4.81
N ALA A 166 9.03 2.18 4.04
CA ALA A 166 8.22 1.08 4.56
C ALA A 166 9.09 -0.06 5.11
N SER A 167 10.17 -0.43 4.43
CA SER A 167 11.10 -1.46 4.91
C SER A 167 11.73 -1.08 6.24
N ASN A 168 12.15 0.17 6.40
CA ASN A 168 12.69 0.66 7.67
C ASN A 168 11.64 0.65 8.80
N HIS A 169 10.39 0.97 8.47
CA HIS A 169 9.31 0.91 9.47
C HIS A 169 8.99 -0.53 9.88
N ILE A 170 9.02 -1.47 8.94
CA ILE A 170 8.84 -2.90 9.19
C ILE A 170 9.88 -3.41 10.20
N LEU A 171 11.14 -2.98 10.12
CA LEU A 171 12.20 -3.41 11.05
C LEU A 171 11.87 -3.12 12.52
N SER A 172 11.11 -2.05 12.78
CA SER A 172 10.78 -1.60 14.14
C SER A 172 9.46 -2.18 14.68
N VAL A 173 8.57 -2.69 13.82
CA VAL A 173 7.20 -3.07 14.23
C VAL A 173 6.80 -4.49 13.85
N VAL A 174 7.51 -5.12 12.91
CA VAL A 174 7.11 -6.42 12.34
C VAL A 174 8.23 -7.44 12.48
N HIS A 175 7.92 -8.59 13.08
CA HIS A 175 8.82 -9.73 13.10
C HIS A 175 8.44 -10.70 11.96
N LEU A 176 9.13 -10.60 10.82
CA LEU A 176 8.80 -11.36 9.61
C LEU A 176 8.69 -12.88 9.82
N PRO A 177 9.59 -13.55 10.57
CA PRO A 177 9.45 -14.99 10.83
C PRO A 177 8.20 -15.40 11.62
N GLY A 178 7.56 -14.44 12.31
CA GLY A 178 6.37 -14.68 13.13
C GLY A 178 5.06 -14.31 12.43
N ILE A 179 5.09 -13.89 11.17
CA ILE A 179 3.88 -13.56 10.42
C ILE A 179 3.26 -14.85 9.89
N PRO A 180 2.01 -15.19 10.27
CA PRO A 180 1.36 -16.41 9.79
C PRO A 180 1.06 -16.35 8.30
N ASP A 181 0.63 -15.17 7.80
CA ASP A 181 0.24 -14.98 6.42
C ASP A 181 0.88 -13.73 5.82
N ILE A 182 1.45 -13.88 4.63
CA ILE A 182 2.00 -12.76 3.86
C ILE A 182 0.85 -12.08 3.12
N PRO A 183 0.74 -10.73 3.14
CA PRO A 183 -0.28 -10.00 2.41
C PRO A 183 -0.33 -10.36 0.92
N ASP A 184 -1.53 -10.42 0.37
CA ASP A 184 -1.79 -10.78 -1.03
C ASP A 184 -1.08 -9.86 -2.04
N ASP A 185 -0.78 -8.63 -1.64
CA ASP A 185 -0.01 -7.69 -2.47
C ASP A 185 1.35 -8.25 -2.90
N PHE A 186 1.93 -9.19 -2.15
CA PHE A 186 3.19 -9.87 -2.52
C PHE A 186 3.05 -10.83 -3.70
N LYS A 187 1.85 -11.25 -4.07
CA LYS A 187 1.60 -12.08 -5.26
C LYS A 187 1.98 -11.35 -6.56
N PHE A 188 1.99 -10.02 -6.52
CA PHE A 188 2.27 -9.16 -7.68
C PHE A 188 3.70 -8.64 -7.75
N VAL A 189 4.58 -9.09 -6.85
CA VAL A 189 6.00 -8.70 -6.84
C VAL A 189 6.91 -9.92 -6.96
N PRO A 190 8.10 -9.77 -7.56
CA PRO A 190 9.07 -10.86 -7.61
C PRO A 190 9.47 -11.34 -6.21
N ALA A 191 9.68 -12.66 -6.04
CA ALA A 191 10.15 -13.24 -4.78
C ALA A 191 11.43 -12.58 -4.24
N THR A 192 12.26 -12.03 -5.13
CA THR A 192 13.46 -11.29 -4.78
C THR A 192 13.18 -10.04 -3.94
N VAL A 193 11.99 -9.43 -4.07
CA VAL A 193 11.57 -8.28 -3.26
C VAL A 193 11.37 -8.70 -1.81
N TYR A 194 10.64 -9.79 -1.59
CA TYR A 194 10.46 -10.36 -0.25
C TYR A 194 11.79 -10.83 0.34
N HIS A 195 12.62 -11.51 -0.44
CA HIS A 195 13.95 -11.95 0.01
C HIS A 195 14.85 -10.77 0.42
N LYS A 196 14.79 -9.64 -0.29
CA LYS A 196 15.52 -8.42 0.13
C LYS A 196 15.05 -7.92 1.49
N LEU A 197 13.73 -7.92 1.73
CA LEU A 197 13.16 -7.50 3.01
C LEU A 197 13.65 -8.42 4.16
N VAL A 198 13.60 -9.73 3.96
CA VAL A 198 14.09 -10.72 4.95
C VAL A 198 15.58 -10.52 5.24
N ARG A 199 16.40 -10.35 4.21
CA ARG A 199 17.84 -10.07 4.39
C ARG A 199 18.08 -8.74 5.11
N HIS A 200 17.31 -7.71 4.79
CA HIS A 200 17.40 -6.43 5.49
C HIS A 200 17.10 -6.59 6.97
N GLN A 201 16.05 -7.34 7.32
CA GLN A 201 15.74 -7.63 8.73
C GLN A 201 16.84 -8.46 9.41
N ALA A 202 17.38 -9.48 8.75
CA ALA A 202 18.49 -10.26 9.30
C ALA A 202 19.72 -9.38 9.60
N SER A 203 20.10 -8.52 8.66
CA SER A 203 21.21 -7.58 8.86
C SER A 203 20.94 -6.57 9.98
N TYR A 204 19.69 -6.13 10.14
CA TYR A 204 19.27 -5.28 11.25
C TYR A 204 19.44 -6.00 12.59
N ILE A 205 18.96 -7.24 12.68
CA ILE A 205 19.08 -8.08 13.89
C ILE A 205 20.56 -8.27 14.26
N GLU A 206 21.40 -8.63 13.30
CA GLU A 206 22.85 -8.79 13.51
C GLU A 206 23.51 -7.50 14.01
N ALA A 207 23.14 -6.36 13.42
CA ALA A 207 23.67 -5.07 13.83
C ALA A 207 23.24 -4.70 15.26
N VAL A 208 21.97 -4.94 15.64
CA VAL A 208 21.46 -4.72 17.00
C VAL A 208 22.23 -5.59 17.99
N VAL A 209 22.33 -6.90 17.73
CA VAL A 209 23.06 -7.84 18.61
C VAL A 209 24.50 -7.42 18.77
N LYS A 210 25.19 -7.05 17.68
CA LYS A 210 26.57 -6.57 17.72
C LYS A 210 26.73 -5.32 18.57
N ILE A 211 25.86 -4.30 18.40
CA ILE A 211 25.91 -3.04 19.15
C ILE A 211 25.67 -3.31 20.64
N VAL A 212 24.68 -4.14 20.98
CA VAL A 212 24.38 -4.48 22.37
C VAL A 212 25.55 -5.23 23.01
N ASN A 213 26.15 -6.17 22.31
CA ASN A 213 27.30 -6.93 22.80
C ASN A 213 28.58 -6.08 22.96
N GLN A 214 28.79 -5.09 22.08
CA GLN A 214 29.92 -4.18 22.17
C GLN A 214 29.74 -3.06 23.19
N THR A 215 28.52 -2.88 23.72
CA THR A 215 28.26 -1.90 24.76
C THR A 215 28.81 -2.44 26.08
N SER A 216 29.95 -1.91 26.52
CA SER A 216 30.52 -2.28 27.80
C SER A 216 29.73 -1.68 28.95
N LEU A 217 29.43 -2.52 29.93
CA LEU A 217 29.08 -2.05 31.25
C LEU A 217 30.38 -1.56 31.89
N GLN A 218 30.57 -0.25 32.02
CA GLN A 218 31.61 0.29 32.88
C GLN A 218 31.17 0.09 34.34
N SER A 219 30.98 -1.15 34.74
CA SER A 219 30.60 -1.51 36.10
C SER A 219 31.83 -1.91 36.88
N ARG A 220 32.04 -1.26 38.03
CA ARG A 220 33.04 -1.64 39.03
C ARG A 220 32.59 -2.82 39.89
N CYS A 221 31.60 -3.56 39.43
CA CYS A 221 30.95 -4.60 40.26
C CYS A 221 31.01 -5.91 39.50
N ASP A 222 31.67 -6.92 40.10
CA ASP A 222 31.83 -8.25 39.49
C ASP A 222 30.50 -8.99 39.30
N SER A 223 29.49 -8.70 40.09
CA SER A 223 28.13 -9.26 39.99
C SER A 223 27.44 -8.78 38.69
N CYS A 224 27.76 -7.58 38.16
CA CYS A 224 27.20 -7.08 36.91
C CYS A 224 27.77 -7.76 35.67
N ALA A 225 28.94 -8.39 35.76
CA ALA A 225 29.57 -9.03 34.62
C ALA A 225 28.82 -10.31 34.19
N HIS A 226 28.36 -11.12 35.10
CA HIS A 226 27.59 -12.34 34.81
C HIS A 226 26.15 -12.07 34.38
N VAL A 227 25.52 -11.06 34.96
CA VAL A 227 24.16 -10.66 34.63
C VAL A 227 24.10 -10.00 33.25
N GLY A 228 25.23 -9.45 32.80
CA GLY A 228 25.32 -8.72 31.56
C GLY A 228 24.90 -9.50 30.30
N GLU A 229 25.20 -10.80 30.25
CA GLU A 229 24.97 -11.58 29.02
C GLU A 229 23.49 -11.88 28.77
N ILE A 230 22.78 -12.38 29.74
CA ILE A 230 21.36 -12.72 29.65
C ILE A 230 20.53 -11.44 29.44
N PHE A 231 20.91 -10.36 30.13
CA PHE A 231 20.27 -9.07 29.96
C PHE A 231 20.50 -8.48 28.57
N ARG A 232 21.69 -8.64 28.00
CA ARG A 232 22.01 -8.23 26.63
C ARG A 232 21.13 -8.96 25.61
N LEU A 233 21.00 -10.28 25.73
CA LEU A 233 20.14 -11.08 24.85
C LEU A 233 18.69 -10.63 24.94
N ARG A 234 18.18 -10.38 26.14
CA ARG A 234 16.80 -9.91 26.33
C ARG A 234 16.59 -8.49 25.83
N LEU A 235 17.53 -7.58 26.02
CA LEU A 235 17.49 -6.23 25.50
C LEU A 235 17.53 -6.23 23.96
N ALA A 236 18.41 -7.05 23.36
CA ALA A 236 18.45 -7.22 21.92
C ALA A 236 17.11 -7.75 21.40
N HIS A 237 16.52 -8.74 22.06
CA HIS A 237 15.21 -9.28 21.71
C HIS A 237 14.10 -8.21 21.78
N LEU A 238 14.04 -7.41 22.83
CA LEU A 238 13.05 -6.32 22.97
C LEU A 238 13.19 -5.27 21.86
N ILE A 239 14.44 -4.89 21.51
CA ILE A 239 14.70 -3.94 20.43
C ILE A 239 14.27 -4.55 19.08
N ILE A 240 14.57 -5.82 18.85
CA ILE A 240 14.25 -6.53 17.61
C ILE A 240 12.74 -6.70 17.43
N THR A 241 12.00 -6.96 18.51
CA THR A 241 10.54 -7.16 18.46
C THR A 241 9.75 -5.85 18.45
N GLY A 242 10.44 -4.69 18.45
CA GLY A 242 9.79 -3.37 18.44
C GLY A 242 8.99 -3.08 19.71
N THR A 243 9.17 -3.86 20.78
CA THR A 243 8.50 -3.61 22.05
C THR A 243 9.04 -2.30 22.65
N PRO A 244 8.20 -1.35 23.10
CA PRO A 244 8.67 -0.13 23.72
C PRO A 244 9.61 -0.44 24.88
N VAL A 245 10.89 -0.06 24.74
CA VAL A 245 11.90 -0.32 25.78
C VAL A 245 11.81 0.80 26.80
N GLU A 246 10.87 0.67 27.72
CA GLU A 246 10.89 1.48 28.92
C GLU A 246 11.98 0.96 29.86
N ALA A 247 13.02 1.78 30.05
CA ALA A 247 14.17 1.39 30.87
C ALA A 247 13.78 0.91 32.28
N LYS A 248 12.76 1.53 32.88
CA LYS A 248 12.22 1.13 34.19
C LYS A 248 11.49 -0.21 34.14
N ALA A 249 10.71 -0.48 33.08
CA ALA A 249 10.01 -1.75 32.92
C ALA A 249 11.00 -2.92 32.69
N CYS A 250 12.04 -2.69 31.92
CA CYS A 250 13.14 -3.66 31.72
C CYS A 250 13.87 -3.93 33.03
N PHE A 251 14.15 -2.90 33.83
CA PHE A 251 14.79 -3.06 35.15
C PHE A 251 13.90 -3.82 36.12
N SER A 252 12.61 -3.50 36.21
CA SER A 252 11.66 -4.22 37.06
C SER A 252 11.52 -5.69 36.71
N ALA A 253 11.50 -5.99 35.39
CA ALA A 253 11.47 -7.37 34.91
C ALA A 253 12.77 -8.12 35.23
N TRP A 254 13.90 -7.43 35.17
CA TRP A 254 15.20 -7.96 35.56
C TRP A 254 15.28 -8.27 37.07
N VAL A 255 14.86 -7.34 37.93
CA VAL A 255 14.82 -7.52 39.41
C VAL A 255 13.90 -8.69 39.76
N LYS A 256 12.75 -8.84 39.10
CA LYS A 256 11.86 -10.00 39.31
C LYS A 256 12.50 -11.34 38.92
N ALA A 257 13.30 -11.36 37.86
CA ALA A 257 13.90 -12.60 37.35
C ALA A 257 15.11 -13.08 38.16
N TYR A 258 15.88 -12.15 38.74
CA TYR A 258 17.17 -12.45 39.35
C TYR A 258 17.25 -12.12 40.85
N GLY A 259 16.16 -11.58 41.44
CA GLY A 259 16.02 -11.34 42.91
C GLY A 259 16.75 -10.10 43.43
N PRO A 260 16.42 -9.70 44.67
CA PRO A 260 16.93 -8.44 45.25
C PRO A 260 18.38 -8.50 45.74
N ASN A 261 19.06 -9.62 45.60
CA ASN A 261 20.37 -9.89 46.21
C ASN A 261 21.55 -9.46 45.30
N THR A 262 21.35 -8.57 44.37
CA THR A 262 22.44 -8.04 43.55
C THR A 262 22.87 -6.70 44.13
N ASP A 263 24.16 -6.60 44.54
CA ASP A 263 24.82 -5.32 44.91
C ASP A 263 24.88 -4.29 43.78
N CYS A 264 24.16 -4.53 42.67
CA CYS A 264 24.12 -3.67 41.52
C CYS A 264 23.10 -2.54 41.72
N LYS A 265 23.58 -1.32 41.73
CA LYS A 265 22.71 -0.14 41.80
C LYS A 265 21.88 0.02 40.52
N GLU A 266 20.61 0.35 40.69
CA GLU A 266 19.66 0.65 39.60
C GLU A 266 20.27 1.54 38.51
N ASP A 267 21.05 2.55 38.91
CA ASP A 267 21.74 3.47 38.01
C ASP A 267 22.69 2.81 37.00
N CYS A 268 23.33 1.70 37.33
CA CYS A 268 24.24 1.02 36.42
C CYS A 268 23.53 0.38 35.25
N VAL A 269 22.40 -0.30 35.54
CA VAL A 269 21.58 -1.00 34.53
C VAL A 269 20.84 0.00 33.65
N LEU A 270 20.27 1.05 34.26
CA LEU A 270 19.59 2.13 33.51
C LEU A 270 20.54 2.86 32.56
N LYS A 271 21.76 3.20 33.02
CA LYS A 271 22.78 3.80 32.14
C LYS A 271 23.15 2.89 30.98
N PHE A 272 23.30 1.59 31.22
CA PHE A 272 23.58 0.64 30.14
C PHE A 272 22.46 0.59 29.10
N ILE A 273 21.19 0.50 29.54
CA ILE A 273 20.02 0.48 28.66
C ILE A 273 19.99 1.77 27.81
N CYS A 274 20.13 2.92 28.43
CA CYS A 274 20.11 4.21 27.72
C CYS A 274 21.25 4.33 26.70
N ILE A 275 22.46 3.89 27.06
CA ILE A 275 23.62 3.89 26.15
C ILE A 275 23.39 2.91 24.99
N ALA A 276 22.93 1.68 25.26
CA ALA A 276 22.67 0.68 24.24
C ALA A 276 21.61 1.16 23.25
N ILE A 277 20.46 1.66 23.73
CA ILE A 277 19.39 2.20 22.90
C ILE A 277 19.90 3.40 22.07
N SER A 278 20.63 4.32 22.69
CA SER A 278 21.19 5.48 21.97
C SER A 278 22.18 5.06 20.88
N ARG A 279 23.00 4.05 21.12
CA ARG A 279 23.94 3.51 20.12
C ARG A 279 23.23 2.80 18.99
N VAL A 280 22.21 2.00 19.32
CA VAL A 280 21.36 1.34 18.31
C VAL A 280 20.70 2.39 17.43
N ASN A 281 20.05 3.39 18.01
CA ASN A 281 19.40 4.46 17.25
C ASN A 281 20.36 5.25 16.37
N LYS A 282 21.59 5.52 16.85
CA LYS A 282 22.64 6.21 16.06
C LYS A 282 23.29 5.32 15.01
N GLY A 283 23.47 4.04 15.28
CA GLY A 283 24.15 3.09 14.39
C GLY A 283 23.29 2.57 13.24
N LEU A 284 21.96 2.58 13.42
CA LEU A 284 21.00 2.02 12.46
C LEU A 284 20.37 3.05 11.52
N VAL A 285 20.67 4.34 11.70
CA VAL A 285 20.16 5.44 10.84
C VAL A 285 20.85 5.48 9.45
N LYS A 286 21.69 4.54 9.10
CA LYS A 286 22.18 4.46 7.71
C LYS A 286 21.10 3.81 6.85
N PRO A 287 20.45 4.57 5.92
CA PRO A 287 19.52 3.99 4.98
C PRO A 287 20.24 2.90 4.18
N CYS A 288 19.62 1.75 4.06
CA CYS A 288 20.06 0.71 3.14
C CYS A 288 19.74 1.16 1.71
N VAL A 289 20.50 2.15 1.25
CA VAL A 289 20.42 2.66 -0.12
C VAL A 289 21.13 1.68 -1.02
N SER A 290 20.37 0.78 -1.64
CA SER A 290 20.76 0.27 -2.95
C SER A 290 19.72 0.79 -3.92
N PRO A 291 20.06 1.75 -4.78
CA PRO A 291 19.16 2.20 -5.82
C PRO A 291 18.81 1.00 -6.68
N LEU A 292 17.52 0.74 -6.85
CA LEU A 292 17.03 0.05 -8.02
C LEU A 292 17.49 0.91 -9.20
N GLN A 293 18.69 0.62 -9.74
CA GLN A 293 19.16 1.24 -10.96
C GLN A 293 18.10 0.97 -12.02
N LYS A 294 17.37 2.03 -12.39
CA LYS A 294 16.62 2.06 -13.63
C LYS A 294 17.60 1.61 -14.69
N LYS A 295 17.43 0.40 -15.22
CA LYS A 295 18.05 0.04 -16.50
C LYS A 295 17.54 1.09 -17.48
N LYS A 296 18.40 2.03 -17.84
CA LYS A 296 18.16 2.92 -18.98
C LYS A 296 17.93 2.00 -20.16
N VAL A 297 16.69 1.95 -20.63
CA VAL A 297 16.37 1.42 -21.94
C VAL A 297 17.14 2.30 -22.92
N PRO A 298 18.04 1.74 -23.74
CA PRO A 298 18.72 2.55 -24.76
C PRO A 298 17.67 3.12 -25.70
N PRO A 299 17.82 4.37 -26.18
CA PRO A 299 16.91 4.94 -27.15
C PRO A 299 16.92 4.03 -28.38
N LYS A 300 15.73 3.63 -28.84
CA LYS A 300 15.56 2.97 -30.11
C LYS A 300 16.11 3.93 -31.17
N GLY A 301 17.19 3.51 -31.83
CA GLY A 301 17.74 4.23 -32.96
C GLY A 301 16.69 4.42 -34.04
N ILE A 302 16.77 5.57 -34.67
CA ILE A 302 16.04 6.06 -35.83
C ILE A 302 16.19 5.09 -37.01
#